data_b4bde386fceb816415895c4f63a09903
#
_entry.id   b4bde386fceb816415895c4f63a09903
#
_cell.length_a   1.000
_cell.length_b   1.000
_cell.length_c   1.000
_cell.angle_alpha   90.00
_cell.angle_beta   90.00
_cell.angle_gamma   90.00
#
_symmetry.space_group_name_H-M   'P 1'
#
loop_
_entity.id
_entity.type
_entity.pdbx_description
1 polymer ?
#
loop_
_entity_poly.entity_id
_entity_poly.type
_entity_poly.pdbx_seq_one_letter_code
_entity_poly.pdbx_strand_id
1 'polypeptide(L)'
;VGLVTLTALGTQGSVPLPLAIGLMLAMAMIVTALYGYSVERIAYRPVRGGPRLVALISAIGMSIFLQNWVALGQGSRDMAVPSLISGGIDIPFGDFDVTFSWSRILIIVVTVVLMVGLSLYIRHSRMGRASRACSQDMQMARLLGIDTNRVISFTFVLGAVLAAVGGVLIAITIGKLNPFIGFIAGIKAFTAAVLGGIGSIPGAML
;
A
#
# COMPACT_ATOMS: atom_id res chain seq x y z
N VAL A 1 -11.01 -7.38 5.02
CA VAL A 1 -11.99 -6.40 4.54
C VAL A 1 -12.32 -6.68 3.07
N GLY A 2 -11.36 -6.63 2.13
CA GLY A 2 -11.62 -6.86 0.71
C GLY A 2 -12.28 -8.19 0.39
N LEU A 3 -11.90 -9.28 1.07
CA LEU A 3 -12.54 -10.61 0.92
C LEU A 3 -13.99 -10.63 1.44
N VAL A 4 -14.24 -9.98 2.58
CA VAL A 4 -15.59 -9.89 3.15
C VAL A 4 -16.53 -9.11 2.22
N THR A 5 -16.04 -8.03 1.60
CA THR A 5 -16.83 -7.28 0.62
C THR A 5 -17.06 -8.08 -0.65
N LEU A 6 -16.10 -8.89 -1.09
CA LEU A 6 -16.21 -9.73 -2.28
C LEU A 6 -17.21 -10.86 -2.07
N THR A 7 -17.18 -11.52 -0.90
CA THR A 7 -18.17 -12.54 -0.55
C THR A 7 -19.57 -11.96 -0.40
N ALA A 8 -19.71 -10.80 0.23
CA ALA A 8 -21.00 -10.12 0.38
C ALA A 8 -21.61 -9.68 -0.96
N LEU A 9 -20.79 -9.25 -1.91
CA LEU A 9 -21.22 -8.86 -3.26
C LEU A 9 -21.45 -10.07 -4.17
N GLY A 10 -20.66 -11.14 -4.02
CA GLY A 10 -20.81 -12.38 -4.80
C GLY A 10 -22.07 -13.17 -4.45
N THR A 11 -22.57 -13.06 -3.23
CA THR A 11 -23.82 -13.68 -2.81
C THR A 11 -25.07 -13.00 -3.39
N GLN A 12 -24.94 -11.77 -3.89
CA GLN A 12 -26.08 -11.03 -4.46
C GLN A 12 -26.22 -11.13 -5.99
N GLY A 13 -25.35 -11.88 -6.69
CA GLY A 13 -25.55 -12.34 -8.07
C GLY A 13 -25.75 -11.30 -9.19
N SER A 14 -25.70 -9.99 -8.89
CA SER A 14 -26.14 -8.96 -9.83
C SER A 14 -25.09 -7.90 -10.21
N VAL A 15 -23.87 -8.01 -9.69
CA VAL A 15 -22.86 -6.94 -9.90
C VAL A 15 -21.84 -7.36 -10.96
N PRO A 16 -21.63 -6.59 -12.02
CA PRO A 16 -20.61 -6.89 -13.02
C PRO A 16 -19.21 -6.92 -12.38
N LEU A 17 -18.40 -7.90 -12.76
CA LEU A 17 -17.08 -8.19 -12.20
C LEU A 17 -16.18 -6.94 -12.03
N PRO A 18 -16.07 -6.01 -13.02
CA PRO A 18 -15.22 -4.82 -12.88
C PRO A 18 -15.72 -3.87 -11.76
N LEU A 19 -17.01 -3.78 -11.56
CA LEU A 19 -17.61 -2.95 -10.51
C LEU A 19 -17.37 -3.54 -9.12
N ALA A 20 -17.44 -4.88 -9.00
CA ALA A 20 -17.12 -5.60 -7.76
C ALA A 20 -15.64 -5.40 -7.35
N ILE A 21 -14.71 -5.48 -8.30
CA ILE A 21 -13.29 -5.22 -8.06
C ILE A 21 -13.06 -3.76 -7.66
N GLY A 22 -13.73 -2.82 -8.32
CA GLY A 22 -13.63 -1.39 -8.00
C GLY A 22 -14.12 -1.07 -6.58
N LEU A 23 -15.27 -1.64 -6.18
CA LEU A 23 -15.81 -1.47 -4.83
C LEU A 23 -14.92 -2.12 -3.76
N MET A 24 -14.40 -3.32 -4.02
CA MET A 24 -13.45 -3.98 -3.15
C MET A 24 -12.20 -3.12 -2.91
N LEU A 25 -11.65 -2.56 -3.98
CA LEU A 25 -10.47 -1.71 -3.93
C LEU A 25 -10.77 -0.41 -3.18
N ALA A 26 -11.90 0.24 -3.44
CA ALA A 26 -12.32 1.46 -2.76
C ALA A 26 -12.50 1.24 -1.25
N MET A 27 -13.19 0.16 -0.85
CA MET A 27 -13.36 -0.20 0.56
C MET A 27 -12.02 -0.53 1.23
N ALA A 28 -11.15 -1.27 0.55
CA ALA A 28 -9.80 -1.55 1.06
C ALA A 28 -9.01 -0.26 1.29
N MET A 29 -9.05 0.68 0.34
CA MET A 29 -8.38 1.99 0.46
C MET A 29 -8.94 2.79 1.65
N ILE A 30 -10.26 2.89 1.81
CA ILE A 30 -10.89 3.67 2.88
C ILE A 30 -10.50 3.09 4.25
N VAL A 31 -10.65 1.79 4.43
CA VAL A 31 -10.33 1.14 5.71
C VAL A 31 -8.84 1.25 6.03
N THR A 32 -7.97 1.01 5.04
CA THR A 32 -6.52 1.12 5.26
C THR A 32 -6.09 2.56 5.50
N ALA A 33 -6.74 3.55 4.87
CA ALA A 33 -6.52 4.97 5.14
C ALA A 33 -6.88 5.34 6.60
N LEU A 34 -8.00 4.83 7.11
CA LEU A 34 -8.41 5.03 8.52
C LEU A 34 -7.41 4.38 9.49
N TYR A 35 -6.95 3.16 9.20
CA TYR A 35 -5.89 2.51 9.98
C TYR A 35 -4.59 3.31 9.92
N GLY A 36 -4.16 3.75 8.74
CA GLY A 36 -2.95 4.57 8.57
C GLY A 36 -3.01 5.89 9.34
N TYR A 37 -4.16 6.57 9.31
CA TYR A 37 -4.38 7.79 10.09
C TYR A 37 -4.34 7.51 11.59
N SER A 38 -4.97 6.42 12.05
CA SER A 38 -4.98 6.03 13.47
C SER A 38 -3.58 5.69 13.98
N VAL A 39 -2.82 4.92 13.20
CA VAL A 39 -1.42 4.57 13.50
C VAL A 39 -0.54 5.81 13.58
N GLU A 40 -0.69 6.73 12.64
CA GLU A 40 0.03 8.00 12.68
C GLU A 40 -0.26 8.77 13.97
N ARG A 41 -1.54 8.89 14.32
CA ARG A 41 -1.96 9.70 15.46
C ARG A 41 -1.60 9.09 16.81
N ILE A 42 -1.68 7.76 16.92
CA ILE A 42 -1.46 7.04 18.19
C ILE A 42 0.01 6.69 18.38
N ALA A 43 0.66 6.12 17.36
CA ALA A 43 2.00 5.58 17.47
C ALA A 43 3.09 6.59 17.09
N TYR A 44 2.92 7.34 16.00
CA TYR A 44 3.99 8.19 15.48
C TYR A 44 3.99 9.60 16.02
N ARG A 45 2.82 10.20 16.23
CA ARG A 45 2.71 11.59 16.67
C ARG A 45 3.39 11.85 18.02
N PRO A 46 3.25 11.01 19.07
CA PRO A 46 3.92 11.22 20.34
C PRO A 46 5.45 11.04 20.26
N VAL A 47 5.95 10.29 19.27
CA VAL A 47 7.36 9.92 19.15
C VAL A 47 8.14 10.86 18.21
N ARG A 48 7.49 11.79 17.53
CA ARG A 48 8.11 12.70 16.55
C ARG A 48 9.24 13.58 17.07
N GLY A 49 9.28 13.86 18.38
CA GLY A 49 10.35 14.64 19.02
C GLY A 49 11.56 13.83 19.46
N GLY A 50 11.52 12.51 19.32
CA GLY A 50 12.57 11.60 19.76
C GLY A 50 13.62 11.28 18.68
N PRO A 51 14.67 10.51 19.05
CA PRO A 51 15.66 10.01 18.11
C PRO A 51 15.03 9.19 16.99
N ARG A 52 15.64 9.19 15.80
CA ARG A 52 15.15 8.46 14.61
C ARG A 52 14.91 6.97 14.86
N LEU A 53 15.70 6.35 15.74
CA LEU A 53 15.56 4.93 16.12
C LEU A 53 14.24 4.65 16.84
N VAL A 54 13.73 5.58 17.65
CA VAL A 54 12.47 5.39 18.39
C VAL A 54 11.28 5.30 17.43
N ALA A 55 11.27 6.09 16.36
CA ALA A 55 10.26 6.02 15.32
C ALA A 55 10.28 4.65 14.59
N LEU A 56 11.48 4.11 14.30
CA LEU A 56 11.64 2.79 13.68
C LEU A 56 11.12 1.66 14.58
N ILE A 57 11.49 1.67 15.86
CA ILE A 57 11.03 0.67 16.84
C ILE A 57 9.51 0.74 17.00
N SER A 58 8.96 1.95 17.09
CA SER A 58 7.50 2.16 17.15
C SER A 58 6.78 1.60 15.92
N ALA A 59 7.38 1.76 14.72
CA ALA A 59 6.84 1.20 13.48
C ALA A 59 6.76 -0.33 13.50
N ILE A 60 7.85 -0.99 13.93
CA ILE A 60 7.93 -2.44 14.02
C ILE A 60 6.93 -2.95 15.08
N GLY A 61 6.90 -2.33 16.25
CA GLY A 61 5.96 -2.69 17.33
C GLY A 61 4.50 -2.57 16.88
N MET A 62 4.15 -1.48 16.18
CA MET A 62 2.79 -1.28 15.67
C MET A 62 2.45 -2.26 14.54
N SER A 63 3.41 -2.62 13.71
CA SER A 63 3.24 -3.65 12.68
C SER A 63 2.91 -5.01 13.30
N ILE A 64 3.66 -5.44 14.31
CA ILE A 64 3.43 -6.70 15.02
C ILE A 64 2.07 -6.66 15.74
N PHE A 65 1.74 -5.55 16.38
CA PHE A 65 0.45 -5.38 17.04
C PHE A 65 -0.71 -5.56 16.07
N LEU A 66 -0.69 -4.87 14.92
CA LEU A 66 -1.75 -4.95 13.91
C LEU A 66 -1.86 -6.35 13.27
N GLN A 67 -0.73 -7.02 13.03
CA GLN A 67 -0.73 -8.40 12.52
C GLN A 67 -1.43 -9.36 13.48
N ASN A 68 -1.08 -9.28 14.76
CA ASN A 68 -1.71 -10.11 15.78
C ASN A 68 -3.18 -9.74 16.02
N TRP A 69 -3.52 -8.46 15.96
CA TRP A 69 -4.92 -8.00 16.04
C TRP A 69 -5.78 -8.62 14.93
N VAL A 70 -5.30 -8.59 13.70
CA VAL A 70 -6.00 -9.20 12.55
C VAL A 70 -6.04 -10.72 12.69
N ALA A 71 -4.95 -11.36 13.13
CA ALA A 71 -4.91 -12.81 13.35
C ALA A 71 -5.89 -13.27 14.44
N LEU A 72 -6.07 -12.49 15.50
CA LEU A 72 -7.05 -12.78 16.55
C LEU A 72 -8.50 -12.58 16.07
N GLY A 73 -8.75 -11.55 15.23
CA GLY A 73 -10.10 -11.24 14.75
C GLY A 73 -10.58 -12.12 13.60
N GLN A 74 -9.70 -12.52 12.70
CA GLN A 74 -10.06 -13.28 11.47
C GLN A 74 -9.49 -14.70 11.46
N GLY A 75 -8.70 -15.06 12.46
CA GLY A 75 -7.97 -16.34 12.51
C GLY A 75 -6.65 -16.28 11.75
N SER A 76 -5.77 -17.22 12.09
CA SER A 76 -4.42 -17.32 11.50
C SER A 76 -4.39 -18.22 10.24
N ARG A 77 -5.55 -18.65 9.73
CA ARG A 77 -5.63 -19.55 8.58
C ARG A 77 -5.46 -18.79 7.28
N ASP A 78 -4.79 -19.43 6.33
CA ASP A 78 -4.72 -18.94 4.95
C ASP A 78 -6.12 -18.89 4.36
N MET A 79 -6.53 -17.71 3.91
CA MET A 79 -7.78 -17.51 3.17
C MET A 79 -7.49 -17.60 1.68
N ALA A 80 -8.14 -18.57 1.01
CA ALA A 80 -8.03 -18.67 -0.44
C ALA A 80 -8.79 -17.50 -1.10
N VAL A 81 -8.11 -16.83 -2.03
CA VAL A 81 -8.73 -15.81 -2.90
C VAL A 81 -9.08 -16.51 -4.21
N PRO A 82 -10.37 -16.52 -4.62
CA PRO A 82 -10.73 -17.08 -5.91
C PRO A 82 -9.96 -16.34 -7.02
N SER A 83 -9.50 -17.09 -8.02
CA SER A 83 -8.82 -16.52 -9.19
C SER A 83 -9.82 -15.66 -9.97
N LEU A 84 -9.77 -14.34 -9.77
CA LEU A 84 -10.67 -13.38 -10.42
C LEU A 84 -10.35 -13.19 -11.91
N ILE A 85 -9.11 -13.48 -12.30
CA ILE A 85 -8.61 -13.30 -13.66
C ILE A 85 -7.92 -14.61 -14.06
N SER A 86 -8.62 -15.43 -14.83
CA SER A 86 -8.10 -16.63 -15.46
C SER A 86 -7.85 -16.37 -16.94
N GLY A 87 -6.68 -16.81 -17.44
CA GLY A 87 -6.28 -16.65 -18.83
C GLY A 87 -4.94 -15.91 -18.97
N GLY A 88 -4.32 -16.04 -20.12
CA GLY A 88 -3.04 -15.43 -20.47
C GLY A 88 -2.92 -15.29 -21.97
N ILE A 89 -1.89 -14.57 -22.41
CA ILE A 89 -1.47 -14.52 -23.80
C ILE A 89 -0.35 -15.56 -23.95
N ASP A 90 -0.60 -16.59 -24.74
CA ASP A 90 0.41 -17.58 -25.06
C ASP A 90 1.24 -17.04 -26.22
N ILE A 91 2.51 -16.77 -25.96
CA ILE A 91 3.47 -16.36 -27.00
C ILE A 91 4.33 -17.57 -27.30
N PRO A 92 4.15 -18.21 -28.46
CA PRO A 92 5.01 -19.32 -28.89
C PRO A 92 6.43 -18.80 -29.21
N PHE A 93 7.39 -19.17 -28.36
CA PHE A 93 8.81 -18.86 -28.53
C PHE A 93 9.56 -20.18 -28.86
N GLY A 94 9.44 -20.66 -30.09
CA GLY A 94 10.04 -21.91 -30.49
C GLY A 94 9.50 -23.13 -29.72
N ASP A 95 10.36 -23.85 -29.02
CA ASP A 95 10.00 -25.06 -28.24
C ASP A 95 9.42 -24.77 -26.82
N PHE A 96 9.25 -23.51 -26.44
CA PHE A 96 8.72 -23.11 -25.11
C PHE A 96 7.52 -22.19 -25.29
N ASP A 97 6.37 -22.58 -24.71
CA ASP A 97 5.20 -21.74 -24.59
C ASP A 97 5.32 -20.85 -23.35
N VAL A 98 5.51 -19.56 -23.54
CA VAL A 98 5.55 -18.59 -22.46
C VAL A 98 4.16 -18.00 -22.27
N THR A 99 3.46 -18.42 -21.22
CA THR A 99 2.14 -17.89 -20.87
C THR A 99 2.28 -16.62 -20.03
N PHE A 100 1.93 -15.47 -20.58
CA PHE A 100 1.78 -14.22 -19.84
C PHE A 100 0.38 -14.14 -19.26
N SER A 101 0.26 -14.41 -17.96
CA SER A 101 -1.01 -14.26 -17.26
C SER A 101 -1.48 -12.80 -17.28
N TRP A 102 -2.75 -12.56 -17.55
CA TRP A 102 -3.39 -11.24 -17.50
C TRP A 102 -3.19 -10.53 -16.14
N SER A 103 -3.11 -11.29 -15.05
CA SER A 103 -2.83 -10.77 -13.72
C SER A 103 -1.48 -10.05 -13.64
N ARG A 104 -0.44 -10.59 -14.30
CA ARG A 104 0.90 -9.96 -14.32
C ARG A 104 0.92 -8.66 -15.10
N ILE A 105 0.23 -8.63 -16.24
CA ILE A 105 0.12 -7.42 -17.07
C ILE A 105 -0.61 -6.33 -16.29
N LEU A 106 -1.70 -6.68 -15.63
CA LEU A 106 -2.48 -5.76 -14.80
C LEU A 106 -1.62 -5.16 -13.68
N ILE A 107 -0.80 -5.98 -12.99
CA ILE A 107 0.09 -5.50 -11.93
C ILE A 107 1.08 -4.47 -12.48
N ILE A 108 1.74 -4.77 -13.59
CA ILE A 108 2.71 -3.86 -14.21
C ILE A 108 2.04 -2.53 -14.57
N VAL A 109 0.89 -2.57 -15.23
CA VAL A 109 0.15 -1.37 -15.63
C VAL A 109 -0.26 -0.54 -14.42
N VAL A 110 -0.88 -1.16 -13.40
CA VAL A 110 -1.31 -0.47 -12.20
C VAL A 110 -0.12 0.12 -11.45
N THR A 111 0.99 -0.62 -11.33
CA THR A 111 2.20 -0.14 -10.67
C THR A 111 2.78 1.08 -11.37
N VAL A 112 2.90 1.04 -12.70
CA VAL A 112 3.40 2.18 -13.50
C VAL A 112 2.47 3.38 -13.39
N VAL A 113 1.15 3.18 -13.47
CA VAL A 113 0.16 4.26 -13.31
C VAL A 113 0.26 4.90 -11.93
N LEU A 114 0.38 4.09 -10.87
CA LEU A 114 0.53 4.60 -9.50
C LEU A 114 1.87 5.33 -9.33
N MET A 115 2.96 4.83 -9.89
CA MET A 115 4.28 5.48 -9.87
C MET A 115 4.21 6.86 -10.52
N VAL A 116 3.71 6.93 -11.75
CA VAL A 116 3.58 8.17 -12.49
C VAL A 116 2.62 9.12 -11.78
N GLY A 117 1.46 8.63 -11.33
CA GLY A 117 0.46 9.41 -10.61
C GLY A 117 1.01 9.99 -9.31
N LEU A 118 1.69 9.19 -8.49
CA LEU A 118 2.32 9.65 -7.26
C LEU A 118 3.43 10.66 -7.52
N SER A 119 4.28 10.41 -8.51
CA SER A 119 5.37 11.31 -8.90
C SER A 119 4.85 12.67 -9.37
N LEU A 120 3.82 12.67 -10.24
CA LEU A 120 3.16 13.89 -10.70
C LEU A 120 2.45 14.62 -9.55
N TYR A 121 1.77 13.87 -8.67
CA TYR A 121 1.10 14.44 -7.51
C TYR A 121 2.08 15.18 -6.60
N ILE A 122 3.20 14.52 -6.21
CA ILE A 122 4.22 15.12 -5.34
C ILE A 122 4.90 16.31 -6.03
N ARG A 123 5.05 16.27 -7.35
CA ARG A 123 5.72 17.32 -8.11
C ARG A 123 4.86 18.58 -8.27
N HIS A 124 3.55 18.44 -8.51
CA HIS A 124 2.66 19.54 -8.87
C HIS A 124 1.73 20.00 -7.74
N SER A 125 1.38 19.13 -6.76
CA SER A 125 0.44 19.51 -5.71
C SER A 125 1.08 20.43 -4.65
N ARG A 126 0.24 21.26 -4.02
CA ARG A 126 0.66 22.11 -2.89
C ARG A 126 1.15 21.26 -1.70
N MET A 127 0.46 20.16 -1.43
CA MET A 127 0.84 19.21 -0.37
C MET A 127 2.16 18.50 -0.66
N GLY A 128 2.40 18.14 -1.93
CA GLY A 128 3.68 17.54 -2.33
C GLY A 128 4.86 18.49 -2.17
N ARG A 129 4.67 19.79 -2.48
CA ARG A 129 5.71 20.81 -2.21
C ARG A 129 5.96 20.99 -0.72
N ALA A 130 4.89 21.05 0.09
CA ALA A 130 5.00 21.13 1.54
C ALA A 130 5.69 19.89 2.14
N SER A 131 5.40 18.69 1.64
CA SER A 131 6.04 17.44 2.06
C SER A 131 7.56 17.46 1.78
N ARG A 132 7.97 17.93 0.61
CA ARG A 132 9.40 18.08 0.29
C ARG A 132 10.09 19.12 1.17
N ALA A 133 9.46 20.26 1.44
CA ALA A 133 9.99 21.24 2.37
C ALA A 133 10.17 20.67 3.78
N CYS A 134 9.19 19.94 4.29
CA CYS A 134 9.25 19.27 5.59
C CYS A 134 10.35 18.18 5.65
N SER A 135 10.65 17.51 4.53
CA SER A 135 11.70 16.49 4.47
C SER A 135 13.11 17.05 4.48
N GLN A 136 13.29 18.29 4.02
CA GLN A 136 14.58 18.99 4.05
C GLN A 136 14.87 19.60 5.42
N ASP A 137 13.96 20.44 5.90
CA ASP A 137 14.06 21.07 7.23
C ASP A 137 12.66 21.30 7.81
N MET A 138 12.35 20.55 8.86
CA MET A 138 11.05 20.62 9.54
C MET A 138 10.90 21.91 10.36
N GLN A 139 11.99 22.46 10.90
CA GLN A 139 11.95 23.69 11.71
C GLN A 139 11.72 24.89 10.81
N MET A 140 12.46 24.97 9.70
CA MET A 140 12.31 26.04 8.73
C MET A 140 10.92 26.02 8.06
N ALA A 141 10.41 24.83 7.75
CA ALA A 141 9.05 24.67 7.20
C ALA A 141 7.97 25.23 8.14
N ARG A 142 8.12 25.04 9.46
CA ARG A 142 7.21 25.61 10.47
C ARG A 142 7.29 27.14 10.51
N LEU A 143 8.49 27.69 10.44
CA LEU A 143 8.69 29.14 10.41
C LEU A 143 8.05 29.79 9.18
N LEU A 144 8.01 29.08 8.06
CA LEU A 144 7.33 29.49 6.83
C LEU A 144 5.81 29.28 6.86
N GLY A 145 5.23 28.89 8.01
CA GLY A 145 3.80 28.74 8.20
C GLY A 145 3.23 27.41 7.69
N ILE A 146 4.07 26.42 7.38
CA ILE A 146 3.60 25.09 6.95
C ILE A 146 3.20 24.29 8.18
N ASP A 147 1.93 23.82 8.22
CA ASP A 147 1.46 22.89 9.25
C ASP A 147 2.05 21.49 9.01
N THR A 148 3.23 21.26 9.61
CA THR A 148 3.96 19.99 9.47
C THR A 148 3.16 18.79 9.94
N ASN A 149 2.23 18.96 10.91
CA ASN A 149 1.41 17.86 11.41
C ASN A 149 0.43 17.38 10.33
N ARG A 150 -0.23 18.32 9.65
CA ARG A 150 -1.15 17.98 8.55
C ARG A 150 -0.42 17.33 7.39
N VAL A 151 0.74 17.86 7.03
CA VAL A 151 1.55 17.32 5.93
C VAL A 151 1.96 15.87 6.20
N ILE A 152 2.44 15.58 7.42
CA ILE A 152 2.85 14.23 7.78
C ILE A 152 1.65 13.28 7.84
N SER A 153 0.55 13.67 8.52
CA SER A 153 -0.65 12.83 8.57
C SER A 153 -1.20 12.52 7.18
N PHE A 154 -1.21 13.50 6.28
CA PHE A 154 -1.63 13.31 4.90
C PHE A 154 -0.71 12.33 4.14
N THR A 155 0.61 12.44 4.31
CA THR A 155 1.58 11.54 3.67
C THR A 155 1.39 10.10 4.18
N PHE A 156 1.09 9.90 5.47
CA PHE A 156 0.76 8.59 6.03
C PHE A 156 -0.51 7.99 5.42
N VAL A 157 -1.57 8.78 5.30
CA VAL A 157 -2.81 8.34 4.67
C VAL A 157 -2.58 7.96 3.21
N LEU A 158 -1.80 8.76 2.49
CA LEU A 158 -1.47 8.51 1.08
C LEU A 158 -0.65 7.21 0.93
N GLY A 159 0.34 6.99 1.81
CA GLY A 159 1.09 5.74 1.87
C GLY A 159 0.21 4.54 2.19
N ALA A 160 -0.74 4.68 3.12
CA ALA A 160 -1.68 3.62 3.48
C ALA A 160 -2.62 3.25 2.31
N VAL A 161 -3.09 4.24 1.55
CA VAL A 161 -3.90 4.01 0.34
C VAL A 161 -3.11 3.24 -0.71
N LEU A 162 -1.85 3.62 -0.96
CA LEU A 162 -0.99 2.91 -1.90
C LEU A 162 -0.69 1.48 -1.43
N ALA A 163 -0.46 1.29 -0.13
CA ALA A 163 -0.27 -0.04 0.45
C ALA A 163 -1.52 -0.92 0.31
N ALA A 164 -2.73 -0.35 0.39
CA ALA A 164 -3.97 -1.08 0.15
C ALA A 164 -4.04 -1.61 -1.29
N VAL A 165 -3.69 -0.79 -2.28
CA VAL A 165 -3.65 -1.23 -3.68
C VAL A 165 -2.60 -2.33 -3.86
N GLY A 166 -1.39 -2.15 -3.32
CA GLY A 166 -0.36 -3.18 -3.34
C GLY A 166 -0.80 -4.49 -2.70
N GLY A 167 -1.49 -4.42 -1.56
CA GLY A 167 -2.04 -5.59 -0.87
C GLY A 167 -3.09 -6.35 -1.70
N VAL A 168 -3.96 -5.63 -2.41
CA VAL A 168 -4.94 -6.23 -3.33
C VAL A 168 -4.24 -6.92 -4.52
N LEU A 169 -3.23 -6.28 -5.10
CA LEU A 169 -2.46 -6.87 -6.20
C LEU A 169 -1.72 -8.14 -5.77
N ILE A 170 -1.12 -8.14 -4.57
CA ILE A 170 -0.45 -9.31 -3.99
C ILE A 170 -1.47 -10.43 -3.77
N ALA A 171 -2.66 -10.11 -3.24
CA ALA A 171 -3.73 -11.08 -3.00
C ALA A 171 -4.17 -11.78 -4.29
N ILE A 172 -4.34 -11.02 -5.37
CA ILE A 172 -4.72 -11.56 -6.70
C ILE A 172 -3.62 -12.46 -7.26
N THR A 173 -2.34 -12.11 -7.02
CA THR A 173 -1.19 -12.86 -7.58
C THR A 173 -0.93 -14.16 -6.86
N ILE A 174 -0.98 -14.12 -5.52
CA ILE A 174 -0.63 -15.28 -4.68
C ILE A 174 -1.83 -16.23 -4.52
N GLY A 175 -3.06 -15.71 -4.69
CA GLY A 175 -4.28 -16.50 -4.50
C GLY A 175 -4.53 -16.93 -3.06
N LYS A 176 -3.72 -16.49 -2.10
CA LYS A 176 -3.82 -16.77 -0.68
C LYS A 176 -3.54 -15.51 0.12
N LEU A 177 -4.31 -15.29 1.18
CA LEU A 177 -4.10 -14.20 2.13
C LEU A 177 -3.74 -14.78 3.49
N ASN A 178 -2.60 -14.30 4.02
CA ASN A 178 -2.15 -14.60 5.37
C ASN A 178 -1.90 -13.26 6.09
N PRO A 179 -2.23 -13.10 7.38
CA PRO A 179 -1.96 -11.88 8.14
C PRO A 179 -0.50 -11.42 8.12
N PHE A 180 0.44 -12.36 7.95
CA PHE A 180 1.88 -12.09 7.98
C PHE A 180 2.50 -11.75 6.61
N ILE A 181 1.77 -11.89 5.51
CA ILE A 181 2.30 -11.67 4.14
C ILE A 181 2.79 -10.23 3.95
N GLY A 182 2.15 -9.26 4.63
CA GLY A 182 2.51 -7.86 4.60
C GLY A 182 3.89 -7.56 5.20
N PHE A 183 4.36 -8.38 6.14
CA PHE A 183 5.67 -8.18 6.78
C PHE A 183 6.82 -8.41 5.79
N ILE A 184 6.76 -9.49 5.02
CA ILE A 184 7.76 -9.80 3.99
C ILE A 184 7.76 -8.73 2.89
N ALA A 185 6.57 -8.31 2.45
CA ALA A 185 6.42 -7.23 1.48
C ALA A 185 6.96 -5.90 2.03
N GLY A 186 6.71 -5.62 3.31
CA GLY A 186 7.22 -4.43 4.00
C GLY A 186 8.75 -4.38 4.09
N ILE A 187 9.41 -5.50 4.42
CA ILE A 187 10.87 -5.58 4.44
C ILE A 187 11.44 -5.35 3.04
N LYS A 188 10.85 -5.97 2.01
CA LYS A 188 11.28 -5.74 0.62
C LYS A 188 11.12 -4.28 0.20
N ALA A 189 10.01 -3.65 0.53
CA ALA A 189 9.76 -2.25 0.24
C ALA A 189 10.74 -1.33 1.00
N PHE A 190 11.05 -1.64 2.25
CA PHE A 190 12.03 -0.90 3.05
C PHE A 190 13.44 -1.02 2.45
N THR A 191 13.87 -2.22 2.09
CA THR A 191 15.19 -2.42 1.45
C THR A 191 15.26 -1.71 0.10
N ALA A 192 14.21 -1.76 -0.72
CA ALA A 192 14.14 -1.03 -1.97
C ALA A 192 14.22 0.49 -1.76
N ALA A 193 13.53 1.03 -0.75
CA ALA A 193 13.58 2.46 -0.42
C ALA A 193 14.97 2.90 0.06
N VAL A 194 15.67 2.06 0.82
CA VAL A 194 17.03 2.36 1.31
C VAL A 194 18.05 2.28 0.16
N LEU A 195 18.00 1.23 -0.65
CA LEU A 195 18.92 1.03 -1.77
C LEU A 195 18.67 2.05 -2.91
N GLY A 196 17.40 2.36 -3.17
CA GLY A 196 17.02 3.33 -4.21
C GLY A 196 17.26 4.80 -3.82
N GLY A 197 17.67 5.05 -2.56
CA GLY A 197 17.91 6.38 -2.02
C GLY A 197 16.67 6.99 -1.37
N ILE A 198 16.77 7.32 -0.09
CA ILE A 198 15.71 7.93 0.70
C ILE A 198 15.35 9.30 0.09
N GLY A 199 14.14 9.41 -0.48
CA GLY A 199 13.65 10.63 -1.15
C GLY A 199 13.55 10.55 -2.67
N SER A 200 14.11 9.52 -3.31
CA SER A 200 13.97 9.29 -4.75
C SER A 200 12.89 8.24 -5.03
N ILE A 201 11.70 8.69 -5.46
CA ILE A 201 10.59 7.78 -5.81
C ILE A 201 10.98 6.82 -6.95
N PRO A 202 11.58 7.30 -8.07
CA PRO A 202 12.01 6.39 -9.13
C PRO A 202 13.08 5.41 -8.69
N GLY A 203 14.01 5.84 -7.83
CA GLY A 203 15.07 4.97 -7.31
C GLY A 203 14.56 3.85 -6.41
N ALA A 204 13.52 4.10 -5.63
CA ALA A 204 12.94 3.09 -4.74
C ALA A 204 12.06 2.04 -5.51
N MET A 205 11.74 2.30 -6.78
CA MET A 205 10.90 1.43 -7.61
C MET A 205 11.69 0.61 -8.64
N LEU A 206 12.95 0.95 -8.89
CA LEU A 206 13.90 0.18 -9.68
C LEU A 206 14.63 -0.85 -8.83
#